data_576602872ff0e2ae60c4dd70301ed2ea
#
_entry.id   576602872ff0e2ae60c4dd70301ed2ea
#
_cell.length_a   1.000
_cell.length_b   1.000
_cell.length_c   1.000
_cell.angle_alpha   90.00
_cell.angle_beta   90.00
_cell.angle_gamma   90.00
#
_symmetry.space_group_name_H-M   'P 1'
#
loop_
_entity.id
_entity.type
_entity.pdbx_description
1 polymer ?
#
loop_
_entity_poly.entity_id
_entity_poly.type
_entity_poly.pdbx_seq_one_letter_code
_entity_poly.pdbx_strand_id
1 'polypeptide(L)' 'MTDGRSAAQQPLAAVHGIEMPDADTLTGPQLEGWDCALCGRRLMADQLLGTVAWSCGSRTREVELWVCRPLCV' A
#
# COMPACT_ATOMS: atom_id res chain seq x y z
N MET A 1 13.90 -3.57 21.17
CA MET A 1 13.80 -2.21 20.67
C MET A 1 12.61 -2.02 19.75
N THR A 2 11.81 -1.08 20.05
CA THR A 2 10.63 -0.83 19.26
C THR A 2 10.95 0.04 18.06
N ASP A 3 10.40 -0.31 16.94
CA ASP A 3 10.51 0.49 15.75
C ASP A 3 9.51 1.64 15.84
N GLY A 4 10.00 2.86 16.00
CA GLY A 4 9.14 4.02 16.12
C GLY A 4 8.27 4.26 14.90
N ARG A 5 8.71 3.80 13.73
CA ARG A 5 7.92 4.00 12.51
C ARG A 5 6.62 3.21 12.56
N SER A 6 6.68 2.00 13.09
CA SER A 6 5.48 1.17 13.18
C SER A 6 4.44 1.82 14.07
N ALA A 7 4.89 2.47 15.14
CA ALA A 7 3.96 3.13 16.04
C ALA A 7 3.43 4.43 15.45
N ALA A 8 4.23 5.12 14.62
CA ALA A 8 3.86 6.42 14.08
C ALA A 8 2.95 6.33 12.85
N GLN A 9 3.10 5.26 12.08
CA GLN A 9 2.35 5.12 10.83
C GLN A 9 1.37 3.97 10.92
N GLN A 10 0.10 4.31 10.99
CA GLN A 10 -0.94 3.30 10.97
C GLN A 10 -1.46 3.13 9.54
N PRO A 11 -1.70 1.89 9.10
CA PRO A 11 -2.23 1.67 7.76
C PRO A 11 -3.59 2.31 7.61
N LEU A 12 -3.80 3.04 6.53
CA LEU A 12 -5.07 3.68 6.26
C LEU A 12 -6.20 2.67 6.13
N ALA A 13 -5.90 1.50 5.60
CA ALA A 13 -6.91 0.48 5.44
C ALA A 13 -7.54 0.12 6.78
N ALA A 14 -6.72 0.03 7.83
CA ALA A 14 -7.21 -0.28 9.16
C ALA A 14 -7.96 0.90 9.77
N VAL A 15 -7.48 2.12 9.54
CA VAL A 15 -8.06 3.32 10.14
C VAL A 15 -9.40 3.66 9.50
N HIS A 16 -9.49 3.54 8.19
CA HIS A 16 -10.68 3.96 7.44
C HIS A 16 -11.56 2.80 7.00
N GLY A 17 -11.22 1.58 7.36
CA GLY A 17 -12.02 0.42 6.98
C GLY A 17 -11.99 0.14 5.48
N ILE A 18 -10.91 0.48 4.83
CA ILE A 18 -10.76 0.26 3.39
C ILE A 18 -10.34 -1.18 3.15
N GLU A 19 -11.02 -1.84 2.21
CA GLU A 19 -10.64 -3.18 1.83
C GLU A 19 -9.34 -3.14 1.03
N MET A 20 -8.37 -3.98 1.43
CA MET A 20 -7.09 -4.04 0.75
C MET A 20 -7.25 -4.66 -0.63
N PRO A 21 -6.68 -4.04 -1.67
CA PRO A 21 -6.72 -4.64 -3.00
C PRO A 21 -5.87 -5.89 -3.06
N ASP A 22 -6.24 -6.80 -3.97
CA ASP A 22 -5.48 -8.00 -4.21
C ASP A 22 -4.21 -7.65 -4.97
N ALA A 23 -3.07 -8.08 -4.44
CA ALA A 23 -1.77 -7.78 -5.06
C ALA A 23 -1.70 -8.24 -6.52
N ASP A 24 -2.38 -9.34 -6.85
CA ASP A 24 -2.37 -9.86 -8.20
C ASP A 24 -3.07 -8.94 -9.21
N THR A 25 -3.89 -8.03 -8.75
CA THR A 25 -4.61 -7.09 -9.61
C THR A 25 -3.89 -5.78 -9.79
N LEU A 26 -2.76 -5.60 -9.10
CA LEU A 26 -2.03 -4.34 -9.13
C LEU A 26 -0.94 -4.38 -10.19
N THR A 27 -0.62 -3.19 -10.73
CA THR A 27 0.48 -3.06 -11.68
C THR A 27 1.82 -3.04 -10.95
N GLY A 28 2.91 -3.21 -11.71
CA GLY A 28 4.24 -3.11 -11.12
C GLY A 28 4.48 -1.79 -10.40
N PRO A 29 4.19 -0.64 -11.04
CA PRO A 29 4.35 0.65 -10.36
C PRO A 29 3.53 0.79 -9.09
N GLN A 30 2.31 0.21 -9.04
CA GLN A 30 1.51 0.22 -7.83
C GLN A 30 2.17 -0.59 -6.72
N LEU A 31 2.74 -1.74 -7.08
CA LEU A 31 3.42 -2.58 -6.11
C LEU A 31 4.71 -1.96 -5.60
N GLU A 32 5.33 -1.10 -6.41
CA GLU A 32 6.57 -0.44 -6.01
C GLU A 32 6.34 0.88 -5.30
N GLY A 33 5.09 1.32 -5.17
CA GLY A 33 4.78 2.55 -4.47
C GLY A 33 4.88 3.81 -5.31
N TRP A 34 4.94 3.67 -6.63
CA TRP A 34 5.01 4.80 -7.54
C TRP A 34 3.62 5.32 -7.89
N ASP A 35 2.65 4.40 -8.01
CA ASP A 35 1.29 4.74 -8.36
C ASP A 35 0.35 4.41 -7.22
N CYS A 36 -0.76 5.13 -7.15
CA CYS A 36 -1.77 4.91 -6.13
C CYS A 36 -2.37 3.51 -6.27
N ALA A 37 -2.41 2.77 -5.16
CA ALA A 37 -2.93 1.41 -5.18
C ALA A 37 -4.44 1.37 -5.39
N LEU A 38 -5.13 2.48 -5.19
CA LEU A 38 -6.59 2.54 -5.34
C LEU A 38 -7.03 3.10 -6.68
N CYS A 39 -6.41 4.20 -7.14
CA CYS A 39 -6.86 4.85 -8.37
C CYS A 39 -5.87 4.71 -9.54
N GLY A 40 -4.66 4.25 -9.30
CA GLY A 40 -3.69 4.01 -10.35
C GLY A 40 -2.95 5.24 -10.85
N ARG A 41 -3.18 6.39 -10.27
CA ARG A 41 -2.49 7.60 -10.69
C ARG A 41 -1.07 7.64 -10.11
N ARG A 42 -0.18 8.35 -10.80
CA ARG A 42 1.15 8.60 -10.27
C ARG A 42 1.03 9.38 -8.97
N LEU A 43 1.72 8.91 -7.94
CA LEU A 43 1.69 9.55 -6.63
C LEU A 43 2.57 10.79 -6.63
N MET A 44 1.99 11.91 -6.21
CA MET A 44 2.74 13.14 -5.98
C MET A 44 2.89 13.38 -4.48
N ALA A 45 1.83 13.10 -3.74
CA ALA A 45 1.89 13.03 -2.29
C ALA A 45 1.27 11.70 -1.91
N ASP A 46 1.92 10.97 -1.04
CA ASP A 46 1.49 9.60 -0.73
C ASP A 46 1.33 9.37 0.76
N GLN A 47 0.63 8.31 1.08
CA GLN A 47 0.47 7.83 2.44
C GLN A 47 0.27 6.32 2.39
N LEU A 48 0.65 5.65 3.47
CA LEU A 48 0.62 4.20 3.52
C LEU A 48 -0.81 3.68 3.63
N LEU A 49 -1.22 2.86 2.66
CA LEU A 49 -2.51 2.17 2.73
C LEU A 49 -2.44 0.96 3.63
N GLY A 50 -1.41 0.17 3.48
CA GLY A 50 -1.22 -1.05 4.25
C GLY A 50 -0.22 -1.95 3.56
N THR A 51 -0.11 -3.18 4.07
CA THR A 51 0.82 -4.17 3.57
C THR A 51 0.07 -5.40 3.12
N VAL A 52 0.43 -5.94 1.96
CA VAL A 52 -0.18 -7.17 1.44
C VAL A 52 0.91 -8.18 1.12
N ALA A 53 0.53 -9.46 1.17
CA ALA A 53 1.42 -10.52 0.73
C ALA A 53 1.32 -10.64 -0.79
N TRP A 54 2.47 -10.68 -1.44
CA TRP A 54 2.54 -10.81 -2.88
C TRP A 54 3.38 -12.02 -3.23
N SER A 55 2.81 -12.92 -4.01
CA SER A 55 3.48 -14.14 -4.41
C SER A 55 3.93 -14.04 -5.86
N CYS A 56 5.19 -14.39 -6.09
CA CYS A 56 5.76 -14.43 -7.42
C CYS A 56 6.49 -15.75 -7.55
N GLY A 57 5.89 -16.68 -8.31
CA GLY A 57 6.42 -18.02 -8.41
C GLY A 57 6.35 -18.72 -7.06
N SER A 58 7.49 -19.22 -6.59
CA SER A 58 7.56 -19.91 -5.30
C SER A 58 7.89 -18.97 -4.14
N ARG A 59 8.02 -17.67 -4.41
CA ARG A 59 8.39 -16.70 -3.40
C ARG A 59 7.21 -15.85 -3.00
N THR A 60 7.14 -15.52 -1.72
CA THR A 60 6.14 -14.61 -1.18
C THR A 60 6.85 -13.53 -0.39
N ARG A 61 6.44 -12.28 -0.58
CA ARG A 61 6.99 -11.18 0.19
C ARG A 61 5.89 -10.20 0.54
N GLU A 62 6.16 -9.37 1.54
CA GLU A 62 5.24 -8.33 1.93
C GLU A 62 5.54 -7.06 1.16
N VAL A 63 4.49 -6.43 0.65
CA VAL A 63 4.62 -5.22 -0.16
C VAL A 63 3.78 -4.14 0.48
N GLU A 64 4.39 -2.97 0.69
CA GLU A 64 3.68 -1.81 1.20
C GLU A 64 2.99 -1.10 0.05
N LEU A 65 1.70 -0.81 0.22
CA LEU A 65 0.92 -0.12 -0.79
C LEU A 65 0.70 1.32 -0.39
N TRP A 66 0.80 2.21 -1.36
CA TRP A 66 0.70 3.65 -1.13
C TRP A 66 -0.45 4.22 -1.95
N VAL A 67 -1.07 5.25 -1.41
CA VAL A 67 -2.23 5.88 -2.03
C VAL A 67 -2.10 7.39 -1.99
N CYS A 68 -2.98 8.06 -2.71
CA CYS A 68 -2.97 9.51 -2.81
C CYS A 68 -3.18 10.16 -1.46
N ARG A 69 -2.63 11.36 -1.32
CA ARG A 69 -2.82 12.19 -0.15
C ARG A 69 -3.25 13.58 -0.63
N PRO A 70 -4.45 14.03 -0.33
CA PRO A 70 -5.52 13.34 0.39
C PRO A 70 -6.05 12.12 -0.37
N LEU A 71 -6.71 11.26 0.37
CA LEU A 71 -7.21 10.00 -0.15
C LEU A 71 -8.12 10.23 -1.37
N CYS A 72 -7.94 9.39 -2.40
CA CYS A 72 -8.68 9.56 -3.65
C CYS A 72 -10.08 8.96 -3.62
N VAL A 73 -10.43 8.27 -2.57
CA VAL A 73 -11.77 7.66 -2.41
C VAL A 73 -12.47 8.19 -1.18
#